data_762450bf911fe2c24c059f638249be0c
#
_entry.id   762450bf911fe2c24c059f638249be0c
#
_cell.length_a   1.000
_cell.length_b   1.000
_cell.length_c   1.000
_cell.angle_alpha   90.00
_cell.angle_beta   90.00
_cell.angle_gamma   90.00
#
_symmetry.space_group_name_H-M   'P 1'
#
loop_
_entity.id
_entity.type
_entity.pdbx_description
1 polymer ?
#
loop_
_entity_poly.entity_id
_entity_poly.type
_entity_poly.pdbx_seq_one_letter_code
_entity_poly.pdbx_strand_id
1 'polypeptide(L)'
;GKTKWDGYIKYISDSGRFKIGLLPKVYEEAKKLGQKVKVYDRRAPIPEPEIHKKLGDKELFPRQIKALERILYNKVGEVRFNVCAGDLAVGFGKSLLFAAIHQAFNNKLRTILLLNDSDLFNQFKREIPPMLPGVNIQFIQGGKVEQWGQFNVAMVQSLSRNLKKYQWN
;
A
#
# COMPACT_ATOMS: atom_id res chain seq x y z
N GLY A 1 18.74 33.85 -5.44
CA GLY A 1 19.82 33.39 -4.58
C GLY A 1 19.63 31.91 -4.30
N LYS A 2 20.66 31.07 -4.55
CA LYS A 2 20.65 29.66 -4.16
C LYS A 2 20.74 29.60 -2.64
N THR A 3 19.66 29.20 -1.97
CA THR A 3 19.71 28.88 -0.54
C THR A 3 20.70 27.73 -0.36
N LYS A 4 21.79 27.97 0.36
CA LYS A 4 22.78 26.96 0.70
C LYS A 4 22.11 25.94 1.62
N TRP A 5 22.11 24.66 1.21
CA TRP A 5 21.59 23.60 2.07
C TRP A 5 22.35 23.56 3.40
N ASP A 6 21.61 23.56 4.50
CA ASP A 6 22.14 23.61 5.87
C ASP A 6 22.57 22.23 6.43
N GLY A 7 22.47 21.17 5.63
CA GLY A 7 22.81 19.81 6.03
C GLY A 7 21.67 19.05 6.71
N TYR A 8 20.51 19.67 6.90
CA TYR A 8 19.37 19.06 7.59
C TYR A 8 18.16 18.87 6.68
N ILE A 9 17.41 17.80 6.93
CA ILE A 9 16.10 17.58 6.33
C ILE A 9 15.06 17.70 7.44
N LYS A 10 14.22 18.74 7.36
CA LYS A 10 13.09 18.90 8.28
C LYS A 10 11.94 17.99 7.87
N TYR A 11 11.67 16.97 8.68
CA TYR A 11 10.54 16.06 8.47
C TYR A 11 9.22 16.57 9.08
N ILE A 12 9.33 17.49 10.04
CA ILE A 12 8.19 18.15 10.69
C ILE A 12 8.31 19.64 10.37
N SER A 13 7.25 20.23 9.83
CA SER A 13 7.19 21.67 9.57
C SER A 13 7.05 22.47 10.87
N ASP A 14 7.32 23.76 10.82
CA ASP A 14 7.17 24.65 11.98
C ASP A 14 5.71 24.72 12.49
N SER A 15 4.73 24.40 11.63
CA SER A 15 3.32 24.23 12.00
C SER A 15 2.96 22.84 12.54
N GLY A 16 3.95 21.98 12.80
CA GLY A 16 3.75 20.61 13.31
C GLY A 16 3.25 19.59 12.30
N ARG A 17 3.19 19.94 11.00
CA ARG A 17 2.73 18.99 9.95
C ARG A 17 3.85 18.04 9.54
N PHE A 18 3.53 16.77 9.35
CA PHE A 18 4.46 15.75 8.89
C PHE A 18 3.77 14.70 8.00
N LYS A 19 4.56 13.94 7.27
CA LYS A 19 4.05 12.85 6.44
C LYS A 19 3.52 11.73 7.32
N ILE A 20 2.39 11.15 6.95
CA ILE A 20 1.71 10.11 7.75
C ILE A 20 2.63 8.91 8.08
N GLY A 21 3.58 8.57 7.23
CA GLY A 21 4.56 7.50 7.48
C GLY A 21 5.44 7.73 8.73
N LEU A 22 5.53 8.96 9.23
CA LEU A 22 6.25 9.29 10.46
C LEU A 22 5.40 9.17 11.72
N LEU A 23 4.09 8.97 11.59
CA LEU A 23 3.17 8.94 12.74
C LEU A 23 3.61 7.95 13.84
N PRO A 24 4.03 6.71 13.55
CA PRO A 24 4.48 5.79 14.59
C PRO A 24 5.65 6.35 15.39
N LYS A 25 6.64 6.93 14.68
CA LYS A 25 7.83 7.50 15.33
C LYS A 25 7.50 8.71 16.19
N VAL A 26 6.68 9.63 15.66
CA VAL A 26 6.23 10.82 16.40
C VAL A 26 5.43 10.41 17.64
N TYR A 27 4.55 9.43 17.52
CA TYR A 27 3.77 8.91 18.62
C TYR A 27 4.65 8.31 19.72
N GLU A 28 5.62 7.48 19.36
CA GLU A 28 6.57 6.87 20.30
C GLU A 28 7.42 7.92 21.04
N GLU A 29 7.99 8.88 20.31
CA GLU A 29 8.83 9.94 20.90
C GLU A 29 8.02 10.82 21.84
N ALA A 30 6.81 11.22 21.47
CA ALA A 30 5.94 11.99 22.34
C ALA A 30 5.59 11.23 23.64
N LYS A 31 5.36 9.92 23.56
CA LYS A 31 5.15 9.08 24.75
C LYS A 31 6.39 9.00 25.65
N LYS A 32 7.58 8.87 25.07
CA LYS A 32 8.84 8.88 25.81
C LYS A 32 9.06 10.20 26.58
N LEU A 33 8.57 11.31 26.02
CA LEU A 33 8.58 12.63 26.66
C LEU A 33 7.45 12.81 27.69
N GLY A 34 6.73 11.75 28.05
CA GLY A 34 5.64 11.80 29.02
C GLY A 34 4.36 12.48 28.53
N GLN A 35 4.25 12.76 27.23
CA GLN A 35 3.08 13.43 26.67
C GLN A 35 1.89 12.47 26.52
N LYS A 36 0.69 12.94 26.88
CA LYS A 36 -0.57 12.24 26.57
C LYS A 36 -0.93 12.47 25.11
N VAL A 37 -0.79 11.46 24.27
CA VAL A 37 -1.05 11.57 22.84
C VAL A 37 -2.37 10.88 22.50
N LYS A 38 -3.26 11.60 21.81
CA LYS A 38 -4.49 11.05 21.23
C LYS A 38 -4.45 11.23 19.72
N VAL A 39 -4.66 10.14 18.99
CA VAL A 39 -4.70 10.15 17.53
C VAL A 39 -6.15 10.19 17.07
N TYR A 40 -6.51 11.17 16.25
CA TYR A 40 -7.83 11.27 15.62
C TYR A 40 -7.71 10.93 14.14
N ASP A 41 -8.37 9.87 13.73
CA ASP A 41 -8.46 9.49 12.32
C ASP A 41 -9.69 10.13 11.70
N ARG A 42 -9.47 10.98 10.67
CA ARG A 42 -10.54 11.63 9.89
C ARG A 42 -10.74 11.01 8.51
N ARG A 43 -10.06 9.92 8.21
CA ARG A 43 -10.26 9.17 6.96
C ARG A 43 -11.63 8.49 6.98
N ALA A 44 -12.13 8.17 5.79
CA ALA A 44 -13.28 7.29 5.68
C ALA A 44 -12.99 5.94 6.38
N PRO A 45 -13.98 5.32 7.02
CA PRO A 45 -13.80 4.02 7.64
C PRO A 45 -13.29 2.99 6.63
N ILE A 46 -12.21 2.31 6.99
CA ILE A 46 -11.65 1.23 6.17
C ILE A 46 -12.24 -0.08 6.68
N PRO A 47 -12.71 -0.97 5.80
CA PRO A 47 -13.22 -2.28 6.20
C PRO A 47 -12.21 -3.05 7.03
N GLU A 48 -12.69 -3.87 7.97
CA GLU A 48 -11.81 -4.80 8.70
C GLU A 48 -11.26 -5.84 7.71
N PRO A 49 -9.93 -6.04 7.67
CA PRO A 49 -9.34 -7.08 6.84
C PRO A 49 -9.54 -8.46 7.46
N GLU A 50 -9.67 -9.44 6.60
CA GLU A 50 -9.68 -10.85 6.96
C GLU A 50 -8.57 -11.58 6.17
N ILE A 51 -7.63 -12.23 6.86
CA ILE A 51 -6.54 -12.94 6.20
C ILE A 51 -7.02 -14.33 5.79
N HIS A 52 -7.11 -14.52 4.48
CA HIS A 52 -7.39 -15.83 3.89
C HIS A 52 -6.08 -16.60 3.68
N LYS A 53 -6.02 -17.86 4.15
CA LYS A 53 -4.81 -18.68 4.01
C LYS A 53 -4.60 -19.19 2.58
N LYS A 54 -5.62 -19.13 1.74
CA LYS A 54 -5.59 -19.66 0.37
C LYS A 54 -6.04 -18.60 -0.63
N LEU A 55 -5.33 -18.50 -1.76
CA LEU A 55 -5.62 -17.61 -2.89
C LEU A 55 -5.65 -18.45 -4.18
N GLY A 56 -6.83 -18.64 -4.74
CA GLY A 56 -7.01 -19.60 -5.83
C GLY A 56 -6.57 -21.00 -5.38
N ASP A 57 -5.61 -21.58 -6.06
CA ASP A 57 -5.00 -22.86 -5.75
C ASP A 57 -3.75 -22.79 -4.85
N LYS A 58 -3.29 -21.57 -4.53
CA LYS A 58 -2.07 -21.33 -3.75
C LYS A 58 -2.37 -21.15 -2.27
N GLU A 59 -1.55 -21.74 -1.41
CA GLU A 59 -1.60 -21.57 0.03
C GLU A 59 -0.48 -20.64 0.51
N LEU A 60 -0.81 -19.78 1.49
CA LEU A 60 0.15 -18.86 2.10
C LEU A 60 1.03 -19.59 3.11
N PHE A 61 2.33 -19.41 3.02
CA PHE A 61 3.26 -19.87 4.04
C PHE A 61 3.11 -19.08 5.35
N PRO A 62 3.43 -19.67 6.52
CA PRO A 62 3.34 -18.99 7.81
C PRO A 62 4.08 -17.64 7.85
N ARG A 63 5.23 -17.52 7.20
CA ARG A 63 5.99 -16.28 7.09
C ARG A 63 5.25 -15.18 6.32
N GLN A 64 4.45 -15.55 5.32
CA GLN A 64 3.64 -14.61 4.53
C GLN A 64 2.42 -14.15 5.33
N ILE A 65 1.78 -15.06 6.07
CA ILE A 65 0.70 -14.72 6.99
C ILE A 65 1.18 -13.71 8.03
N LYS A 66 2.32 -13.96 8.66
CA LYS A 66 2.93 -13.04 9.63
C LYS A 66 3.26 -11.66 9.03
N ALA A 67 3.67 -11.61 7.76
CA ALA A 67 3.89 -10.35 7.05
C ALA A 67 2.55 -9.60 6.81
N LEU A 68 1.50 -10.32 6.40
CA LEU A 68 0.15 -9.76 6.22
C LEU A 68 -0.40 -9.20 7.53
N GLU A 69 -0.28 -9.93 8.64
CA GLU A 69 -0.70 -9.47 9.97
C GLU A 69 -0.04 -8.14 10.33
N ARG A 70 1.27 -8.00 10.09
CA ARG A 70 2.00 -6.75 10.35
C ARG A 70 1.55 -5.61 9.45
N ILE A 71 1.18 -5.90 8.19
CA ILE A 71 0.71 -4.89 7.24
C ILE A 71 -0.72 -4.45 7.57
N LEU A 72 -1.60 -5.40 7.82
CA LEU A 72 -3.04 -5.17 7.88
C LEU A 72 -3.54 -4.75 9.27
N TYR A 73 -2.88 -5.24 10.34
CA TYR A 73 -3.31 -4.98 11.73
C TYR A 73 -2.42 -4.01 12.49
N ASN A 74 -1.50 -3.33 11.77
CA ASN A 74 -0.65 -2.32 12.41
C ASN A 74 -1.49 -1.15 12.94
N LYS A 75 -1.21 -0.73 14.19
CA LYS A 75 -1.91 0.37 14.86
C LYS A 75 -0.94 1.37 15.46
N VAL A 76 -1.36 2.63 15.51
CA VAL A 76 -0.72 3.69 16.30
C VAL A 76 -1.75 4.20 17.32
N GLY A 77 -1.56 3.88 18.57
CA GLY A 77 -2.62 3.99 19.58
C GLY A 77 -3.77 3.03 19.23
N GLU A 78 -4.98 3.56 19.15
CA GLU A 78 -6.19 2.79 18.78
C GLU A 78 -6.49 2.85 17.28
N VAL A 79 -5.77 3.68 16.54
CA VAL A 79 -6.02 3.93 15.12
C VAL A 79 -5.24 2.96 14.25
N ARG A 80 -5.90 2.33 13.28
CA ARG A 80 -5.25 1.48 12.29
C ARG A 80 -4.32 2.32 11.42
N PHE A 81 -3.06 1.91 11.38
CA PHE A 81 -2.02 2.57 10.61
C PHE A 81 -1.70 1.75 9.36
N ASN A 82 -2.21 2.17 8.20
CA ASN A 82 -2.16 1.41 6.96
C ASN A 82 -1.00 1.83 6.04
N VAL A 83 0.06 2.42 6.58
CA VAL A 83 1.27 2.75 5.82
C VAL A 83 2.42 1.92 6.36
N CYS A 84 3.05 1.14 5.50
CA CYS A 84 4.23 0.36 5.86
C CYS A 84 5.25 0.37 4.72
N ALA A 85 6.50 0.18 5.08
CA ALA A 85 7.57 -0.20 4.17
C ALA A 85 8.01 -1.61 4.53
N GLY A 86 8.14 -2.48 3.54
CA GLY A 86 8.56 -3.87 3.73
C GLY A 86 9.81 -4.15 2.91
N ASP A 87 10.86 -4.60 3.56
CA ASP A 87 12.01 -5.22 2.91
C ASP A 87 11.79 -6.73 2.86
N LEU A 88 11.49 -7.23 1.66
CA LEU A 88 11.17 -8.62 1.42
C LEU A 88 12.22 -9.24 0.49
N ALA A 89 12.83 -10.31 0.94
CA ALA A 89 13.83 -11.06 0.15
C ALA A 89 13.28 -11.49 -1.22
N VAL A 90 14.20 -11.73 -2.16
CA VAL A 90 13.86 -12.39 -3.43
C VAL A 90 13.31 -13.78 -3.13
N GLY A 91 12.25 -14.19 -3.85
CA GLY A 91 11.59 -15.47 -3.62
C GLY A 91 10.62 -15.51 -2.43
N PHE A 92 10.36 -14.38 -1.77
CA PHE A 92 9.35 -14.31 -0.69
C PHE A 92 7.92 -14.57 -1.19
N GLY A 93 7.64 -14.36 -2.48
CA GLY A 93 6.31 -14.43 -3.07
C GLY A 93 5.55 -13.10 -2.97
N LYS A 94 6.21 -12.02 -3.39
CA LYS A 94 5.64 -10.66 -3.35
C LYS A 94 4.32 -10.54 -4.09
N SER A 95 4.18 -11.18 -5.27
CA SER A 95 2.93 -11.21 -6.05
C SER A 95 1.78 -11.81 -5.24
N LEU A 96 2.05 -12.93 -4.57
CA LEU A 96 1.08 -13.60 -3.70
C LEU A 96 0.68 -12.71 -2.52
N LEU A 97 1.66 -11.99 -1.93
CA LEU A 97 1.41 -11.06 -0.83
C LEU A 97 0.49 -9.90 -1.26
N PHE A 98 0.73 -9.30 -2.43
CA PHE A 98 -0.11 -8.22 -2.94
C PHE A 98 -1.55 -8.70 -3.27
N ALA A 99 -1.69 -9.89 -3.85
CA ALA A 99 -2.98 -10.50 -4.07
C ALA A 99 -3.72 -10.77 -2.74
N ALA A 100 -2.99 -11.27 -1.71
CA ALA A 100 -3.54 -11.52 -0.39
C ALA A 100 -3.99 -10.24 0.33
N ILE A 101 -3.25 -9.13 0.21
CA ILE A 101 -3.67 -7.83 0.74
C ILE A 101 -5.00 -7.39 0.12
N HIS A 102 -5.16 -7.54 -1.20
CA HIS A 102 -6.42 -7.21 -1.87
C HIS A 102 -7.58 -8.08 -1.37
N GLN A 103 -7.36 -9.40 -1.34
CA GLN A 103 -8.38 -10.36 -0.93
C GLN A 103 -8.80 -10.15 0.53
N ALA A 104 -7.89 -9.72 1.40
CA ALA A 104 -8.18 -9.46 2.82
C ALA A 104 -9.31 -8.44 3.04
N PHE A 105 -9.60 -7.61 2.07
CA PHE A 105 -10.72 -6.66 2.12
C PHE A 105 -11.97 -7.14 1.37
N ASN A 106 -12.02 -8.41 0.96
CA ASN A 106 -13.18 -9.04 0.31
C ASN A 106 -13.73 -8.21 -0.86
N ASN A 107 -12.84 -7.69 -1.72
CA ASN A 107 -13.15 -6.83 -2.88
C ASN A 107 -13.88 -5.50 -2.54
N LYS A 108 -13.96 -5.12 -1.26
CA LYS A 108 -14.59 -3.86 -0.84
C LYS A 108 -13.72 -2.64 -1.13
N LEU A 109 -12.43 -2.84 -1.38
CA LEU A 109 -11.50 -1.78 -1.72
C LEU A 109 -10.89 -2.01 -3.10
N ARG A 110 -10.75 -0.92 -3.85
CA ARG A 110 -9.99 -0.94 -5.09
C ARG A 110 -8.50 -0.93 -4.77
N THR A 111 -7.74 -1.82 -5.41
CA THR A 111 -6.28 -1.90 -5.25
C THR A 111 -5.59 -1.35 -6.50
N ILE A 112 -4.53 -0.58 -6.29
CA ILE A 112 -3.64 -0.13 -7.35
C ILE A 112 -2.21 -0.51 -6.97
N LEU A 113 -1.61 -1.40 -7.74
CA LEU A 113 -0.20 -1.78 -7.64
C LEU A 113 0.60 -0.98 -8.67
N LEU A 114 1.54 -0.17 -8.19
CA LEU A 114 2.38 0.67 -9.01
C LEU A 114 3.74 0.03 -9.24
N LEU A 115 4.14 -0.10 -10.49
CA LEU A 115 5.41 -0.68 -10.92
C LEU A 115 6.18 0.30 -11.81
N ASN A 116 7.50 0.30 -11.72
CA ASN A 116 8.40 1.09 -12.56
C ASN A 116 9.20 0.23 -13.54
N ASP A 117 9.05 -1.09 -13.49
CA ASP A 117 9.77 -2.08 -14.24
C ASP A 117 8.82 -2.90 -15.13
N SER A 118 9.14 -3.02 -16.43
CA SER A 118 8.30 -3.70 -17.42
C SER A 118 8.35 -5.22 -17.28
N ASP A 119 9.48 -5.79 -16.86
CA ASP A 119 9.61 -7.23 -16.71
C ASP A 119 8.79 -7.70 -15.50
N LEU A 120 8.86 -6.92 -14.43
CA LEU A 120 8.03 -7.13 -13.25
C LEU A 120 6.54 -6.97 -13.58
N PHE A 121 6.17 -5.98 -14.42
CA PHE A 121 4.80 -5.81 -14.88
C PHE A 121 4.30 -7.05 -15.66
N ASN A 122 5.11 -7.57 -16.58
CA ASN A 122 4.79 -8.78 -17.35
C ASN A 122 4.72 -10.03 -16.45
N GLN A 123 5.57 -10.12 -15.43
CA GLN A 123 5.48 -11.17 -14.42
C GLN A 123 4.14 -11.12 -13.69
N PHE A 124 3.75 -9.96 -13.17
CA PHE A 124 2.48 -9.78 -12.45
C PHE A 124 1.26 -10.06 -13.35
N LYS A 125 1.34 -9.71 -14.63
CA LYS A 125 0.29 -10.02 -15.61
C LYS A 125 0.02 -11.52 -15.76
N ARG A 126 1.03 -12.36 -15.58
CA ARG A 126 0.89 -13.83 -15.59
C ARG A 126 0.49 -14.40 -14.25
N GLU A 127 1.03 -13.86 -13.15
CA GLU A 127 0.92 -14.47 -11.82
C GLU A 127 -0.36 -14.08 -11.06
N ILE A 128 -0.85 -12.85 -11.20
CA ILE A 128 -1.97 -12.34 -10.39
C ILE A 128 -3.32 -12.97 -10.77
N PRO A 129 -3.70 -13.11 -12.06
CA PRO A 129 -5.04 -13.59 -12.41
C PRO A 129 -5.42 -14.96 -11.81
N PRO A 130 -4.56 -15.99 -11.81
CA PRO A 130 -4.91 -17.27 -11.19
C PRO A 130 -5.02 -17.21 -9.66
N MET A 131 -4.43 -16.20 -9.01
CA MET A 131 -4.52 -16.01 -7.55
C MET A 131 -5.83 -15.32 -7.13
N LEU A 132 -6.45 -14.57 -8.02
CA LEU A 132 -7.65 -13.77 -7.79
C LEU A 132 -8.78 -14.14 -8.77
N PRO A 133 -9.27 -15.37 -8.75
CA PRO A 133 -10.34 -15.81 -9.66
C PRO A 133 -11.61 -14.96 -9.43
N GLY A 134 -12.25 -14.54 -10.51
CA GLY A 134 -13.48 -13.72 -10.46
C GLY A 134 -13.27 -12.24 -10.15
N VAL A 135 -12.04 -11.79 -9.87
CA VAL A 135 -11.74 -10.38 -9.66
C VAL A 135 -11.49 -9.70 -11.00
N ASN A 136 -12.12 -8.54 -11.21
CA ASN A 136 -11.83 -7.71 -12.39
C ASN A 136 -10.45 -7.07 -12.23
N ILE A 137 -9.47 -7.56 -13.00
CA ILE A 137 -8.08 -7.11 -12.98
C ILE A 137 -7.78 -6.29 -14.23
N GLN A 138 -7.21 -5.10 -14.05
CA GLN A 138 -6.77 -4.23 -15.14
C GLN A 138 -5.25 -4.08 -15.16
N PHE A 139 -4.67 -4.12 -16.36
CA PHE A 139 -3.24 -3.94 -16.59
C PHE A 139 -3.02 -2.66 -17.42
N ILE A 140 -2.41 -1.65 -16.77
CA ILE A 140 -2.31 -0.29 -17.29
C ILE A 140 -0.88 0.00 -17.74
N GLN A 141 -0.66 -0.05 -19.06
CA GLN A 141 0.61 0.26 -19.70
C GLN A 141 0.34 1.04 -21.00
N GLY A 142 1.15 2.05 -21.32
CA GLY A 142 1.06 2.79 -22.57
C GLY A 142 -0.01 3.88 -22.67
N GLY A 143 -0.78 4.16 -21.62
CA GLY A 143 -1.52 5.44 -21.53
C GLY A 143 -3.00 5.43 -21.83
N LYS A 144 -3.67 4.30 -22.00
CA LYS A 144 -5.13 4.22 -22.00
C LYS A 144 -5.61 3.41 -20.81
N VAL A 145 -6.43 4.02 -19.93
CA VAL A 145 -7.26 3.32 -18.95
C VAL A 145 -8.68 3.50 -19.42
N GLU A 146 -9.28 2.45 -19.94
CA GLU A 146 -10.67 2.47 -20.36
C GLU A 146 -11.60 2.32 -19.16
N GLN A 147 -11.23 1.48 -18.21
CA GLN A 147 -11.97 1.26 -16.97
C GLN A 147 -11.03 0.86 -15.84
N TRP A 148 -11.43 1.22 -14.60
CA TRP A 148 -10.77 0.73 -13.40
C TRP A 148 -11.35 -0.62 -12.99
N GLY A 149 -10.46 -1.58 -12.76
CA GLY A 149 -10.82 -2.86 -12.15
C GLY A 149 -10.88 -2.78 -10.61
N GLN A 150 -11.22 -3.89 -10.01
CA GLN A 150 -11.11 -4.07 -8.56
C GLN A 150 -9.62 -4.15 -8.14
N PHE A 151 -8.80 -4.81 -8.96
CA PHE A 151 -7.35 -4.87 -8.81
C PHE A 151 -6.69 -4.29 -10.08
N ASN A 152 -5.79 -3.33 -9.91
CA ASN A 152 -5.14 -2.65 -11.02
C ASN A 152 -3.62 -2.77 -10.89
N VAL A 153 -2.95 -3.23 -11.94
CA VAL A 153 -1.49 -3.22 -12.04
C VAL A 153 -1.10 -2.14 -13.04
N ALA A 154 -0.34 -1.15 -12.62
CA ALA A 154 -0.08 0.01 -13.45
C ALA A 154 1.41 0.39 -13.48
N MET A 155 1.90 0.73 -14.67
CA MET A 155 3.20 1.38 -14.81
C MET A 155 3.10 2.83 -14.34
N VAL A 156 4.01 3.25 -13.44
CA VAL A 156 4.06 4.61 -12.90
C VAL A 156 4.10 5.66 -14.03
N GLN A 157 4.89 5.41 -15.08
CA GLN A 157 5.03 6.33 -16.21
C GLN A 157 3.71 6.47 -16.98
N SER A 158 2.92 5.40 -17.09
CA SER A 158 1.61 5.41 -17.77
C SER A 158 0.59 6.23 -16.98
N LEU A 159 0.56 6.05 -15.66
CA LEU A 159 -0.33 6.82 -14.80
C LEU A 159 0.07 8.30 -14.73
N SER A 160 1.34 8.62 -14.53
CA SER A 160 1.81 10.00 -14.35
C SER A 160 1.49 10.89 -15.56
N ARG A 161 1.60 10.34 -16.78
CA ARG A 161 1.27 11.06 -18.03
C ARG A 161 -0.23 11.33 -18.21
N ASN A 162 -1.08 10.59 -17.54
CA ASN A 162 -2.52 10.60 -17.74
C ASN A 162 -3.33 10.89 -16.46
N LEU A 163 -2.68 11.26 -15.35
CA LEU A 163 -3.33 11.52 -14.06
C LEU A 163 -4.54 12.46 -14.15
N LYS A 164 -4.46 13.49 -15.00
CA LYS A 164 -5.55 14.46 -15.21
C LYS A 164 -6.74 13.88 -16.00
N LYS A 165 -6.57 12.76 -16.69
CA LYS A 165 -7.62 12.11 -17.50
C LYS A 165 -8.38 11.05 -16.71
N TYR A 166 -7.85 10.63 -15.56
CA TYR A 166 -8.49 9.62 -14.73
C TYR A 166 -9.49 10.27 -13.79
N GLN A 167 -10.74 9.86 -13.93
CA GLN A 167 -11.76 10.17 -12.93
C GLN A 167 -11.59 9.20 -11.76
N TRP A 168 -11.20 9.74 -10.63
CA TRP A 168 -11.05 9.01 -9.36
C TRP A 168 -12.41 9.05 -8.63
N ASN A 169 -13.34 8.20 -9.02
CA ASN A 169 -14.62 8.05 -8.33
C ASN A 169 -14.53 7.01 -7.23
#